data_03419de4c147052ea191a88469517dc8
#
_entry.id   03419de4c147052ea191a88469517dc8
#
_cell.length_a   1.000
_cell.length_b   1.000
_cell.length_c   1.000
_cell.angle_alpha   90.00
_cell.angle_beta   90.00
_cell.angle_gamma   90.00
#
_symmetry.space_group_name_H-M   'P 1'
#
loop_
_entity.id
_entity.type
_entity.pdbx_description
1 polymer ?
#
loop_
_entity_poly.entity_id
_entity_poly.type
_entity_poly.pdbx_seq_one_letter_code
_entity_poly.pdbx_strand_id
1 'polypeptide(L)'
;LTAWGSKRWAGRMAILADGLRASRLEGLDKPQPNATTHFDPHELEGLPAPVQRYFRAVLTEGQSIVRAVTIDMAGTINMSATAEQWKPFTSMQRVVTASAGARSGFMWDARIAMLPGIKVHVVDSYIAGTGLVRAAVLGLFTVADVSGGGDMARGELMRFFAETPWYPTALLPSQGVHWSAVDATSAQASISDGAITLTLLFHFNEMGLIDSVRAEARGGMVGKETLIRPWECGLSDYQVRDGMTVPISGTAAWVLPGGPKTYFHGTVTKLSYQWAPPNGTA
;
A
#
# COMPACT_ATOMS: atom_id res chain seq x y z
N LEU A 1 12.85 24.26 -18.46
CA LEU A 1 11.59 23.50 -18.46
C LEU A 1 11.57 22.47 -17.32
N THR A 2 12.58 21.61 -17.18
CA THR A 2 12.64 20.54 -16.17
C THR A 2 12.56 21.06 -14.73
N ALA A 3 13.33 22.09 -14.37
CA ALA A 3 13.31 22.67 -13.03
C ALA A 3 11.95 23.30 -12.68
N TRP A 4 11.31 23.98 -13.62
CA TRP A 4 9.98 24.57 -13.42
C TRP A 4 8.90 23.49 -13.29
N GLY A 5 8.97 22.43 -14.11
CA GLY A 5 8.08 21.29 -14.01
C GLY A 5 8.20 20.54 -12.69
N SER A 6 9.44 20.29 -12.24
CA SER A 6 9.66 19.67 -10.92
C SER A 6 9.11 20.53 -9.78
N LYS A 7 9.26 21.85 -9.83
CA LYS A 7 8.70 22.77 -8.82
C LYS A 7 7.17 22.76 -8.82
N ARG A 8 6.54 22.79 -10.01
CA ARG A 8 5.08 22.70 -10.14
C ARG A 8 4.53 21.37 -9.61
N TRP A 9 5.21 20.28 -9.95
CA TRP A 9 4.86 18.95 -9.45
C TRP A 9 5.00 18.87 -7.93
N ALA A 10 6.11 19.36 -7.37
CA ALA A 10 6.33 19.37 -5.92
C ALA A 10 5.24 20.14 -5.17
N GLY A 11 4.75 21.26 -5.71
CA GLY A 11 3.62 21.99 -5.14
C GLY A 11 2.34 21.15 -5.08
N ARG A 12 2.03 20.38 -6.14
CA ARG A 12 0.88 19.44 -6.15
C ARG A 12 1.06 18.30 -5.13
N MET A 13 2.28 17.77 -5.01
CA MET A 13 2.57 16.72 -4.03
C MET A 13 2.46 17.22 -2.59
N ALA A 14 2.81 18.49 -2.33
CA ALA A 14 2.62 19.10 -1.02
C ALA A 14 1.13 19.15 -0.63
N ILE A 15 0.26 19.55 -1.55
CA ILE A 15 -1.21 19.60 -1.31
C ILE A 15 -1.74 18.19 -0.99
N LEU A 16 -1.33 17.17 -1.74
CA LEU A 16 -1.74 15.78 -1.47
C LEU A 16 -1.21 15.28 -0.12
N ALA A 17 0.04 15.60 0.21
CA ALA A 17 0.62 15.23 1.50
C ALA A 17 -0.08 15.91 2.68
N ASP A 18 -0.53 17.14 2.52
CA ASP A 18 -1.30 17.85 3.53
C ASP A 18 -2.70 17.25 3.67
N GLY A 19 -3.37 16.87 2.56
CA GLY A 19 -4.62 16.11 2.58
C GLY A 19 -4.48 14.76 3.28
N LEU A 20 -3.39 14.02 3.02
CA LEU A 20 -3.11 12.76 3.69
C LEU A 20 -2.87 12.92 5.20
N ARG A 21 -2.20 14.01 5.61
CA ARG A 21 -2.05 14.33 7.04
C ARG A 21 -3.37 14.72 7.69
N ALA A 22 -4.19 15.53 7.01
CA ALA A 22 -5.49 15.95 7.50
C ALA A 22 -6.42 14.75 7.70
N SER A 23 -6.48 13.80 6.77
CA SER A 23 -7.30 12.58 6.90
C SER A 23 -6.93 11.73 8.11
N ARG A 24 -5.64 11.75 8.51
CA ARG A 24 -5.18 11.12 9.74
C ARG A 24 -5.72 11.81 11.00
N LEU A 25 -5.88 13.14 10.95
CA LEU A 25 -6.30 13.92 12.11
C LEU A 25 -7.81 13.93 12.31
N GLU A 26 -8.60 13.79 11.24
CA GLU A 26 -10.08 13.83 11.29
C GLU A 26 -10.73 12.79 12.22
N GLY A 27 -10.01 11.75 12.60
CA GLY A 27 -10.49 10.72 13.54
C GLY A 27 -10.01 10.86 14.98
N LEU A 28 -9.03 11.76 15.22
CA LEU A 28 -8.40 11.90 16.53
C LEU A 28 -9.20 12.77 17.51
N ASP A 29 -10.19 13.53 17.02
CA ASP A 29 -11.05 14.38 17.85
C ASP A 29 -12.04 13.59 18.73
N LYS A 30 -12.12 12.26 18.56
CA LYS A 30 -12.92 11.39 19.40
C LYS A 30 -12.01 10.65 20.37
N PRO A 31 -12.10 10.90 21.69
CA PRO A 31 -11.33 10.14 22.67
C PRO A 31 -11.64 8.65 22.51
N GLN A 32 -10.64 7.88 22.15
CA GLN A 32 -10.75 6.42 22.15
C GLN A 32 -9.89 5.88 23.30
N PRO A 33 -10.52 5.63 24.47
CA PRO A 33 -9.79 5.23 25.68
C PRO A 33 -9.03 3.90 25.54
N ASN A 34 -9.27 3.13 24.46
CA ASN A 34 -8.69 1.80 24.27
C ASN A 34 -7.90 1.68 22.95
N ALA A 35 -7.36 2.78 22.41
CA ALA A 35 -6.52 2.68 21.22
C ALA A 35 -5.24 1.88 21.54
N THR A 36 -5.10 0.70 20.95
CA THR A 36 -3.90 -0.14 21.08
C THR A 36 -2.70 0.58 20.48
N THR A 37 -1.66 0.76 21.30
CA THR A 37 -0.40 1.41 20.89
C THR A 37 0.75 0.43 20.71
N HIS A 38 0.59 -0.80 21.20
CA HIS A 38 1.58 -1.88 21.12
C HIS A 38 0.88 -3.20 20.76
N PHE A 39 1.59 -4.04 20.07
CA PHE A 39 1.16 -5.39 19.77
C PHE A 39 1.15 -6.26 21.04
N ASP A 40 0.02 -6.93 21.29
CA ASP A 40 -0.18 -7.94 22.32
C ASP A 40 -0.43 -9.29 21.64
N PRO A 41 0.39 -10.34 21.88
CA PRO A 41 0.18 -11.66 21.30
C PRO A 41 -1.19 -12.29 21.59
N HIS A 42 -1.90 -11.87 22.65
CA HIS A 42 -3.26 -12.34 22.94
C HIS A 42 -4.27 -11.98 21.85
N GLU A 43 -4.04 -10.91 21.09
CA GLU A 43 -4.93 -10.56 19.97
C GLU A 43 -4.87 -11.56 18.80
N LEU A 44 -3.92 -12.49 18.81
CA LEU A 44 -3.82 -13.57 17.82
C LEU A 44 -4.72 -14.77 18.15
N GLU A 45 -5.29 -14.84 19.35
CA GLU A 45 -6.15 -15.94 19.76
C GLU A 45 -7.39 -16.02 18.86
N GLY A 46 -7.69 -17.20 18.36
CA GLY A 46 -8.83 -17.44 17.46
C GLY A 46 -8.60 -17.05 15.99
N LEU A 47 -7.47 -16.42 15.66
CA LEU A 47 -7.12 -16.18 14.25
C LEU A 47 -6.79 -17.47 13.51
N PRO A 48 -6.92 -17.51 12.15
CA PRO A 48 -6.47 -18.64 11.34
C PRO A 48 -5.01 -18.99 11.61
N ALA A 49 -4.69 -20.28 11.65
CA ALA A 49 -3.35 -20.76 11.97
C ALA A 49 -2.21 -20.13 11.12
N PRO A 50 -2.35 -19.95 9.77
CA PRO A 50 -1.31 -19.28 8.99
C PRO A 50 -1.12 -17.80 9.42
N VAL A 51 -2.19 -17.11 9.80
CA VAL A 51 -2.13 -15.71 10.26
C VAL A 51 -1.41 -15.60 11.60
N GLN A 52 -1.70 -16.51 12.55
CA GLN A 52 -0.98 -16.55 13.82
C GLN A 52 0.52 -16.81 13.63
N ARG A 53 0.89 -17.74 12.71
CA ARG A 53 2.31 -17.99 12.38
C ARG A 53 2.98 -16.75 11.81
N TYR A 54 2.30 -16.06 10.89
CA TYR A 54 2.81 -14.83 10.29
C TYR A 54 3.13 -13.77 11.34
N PHE A 55 2.18 -13.41 12.19
CA PHE A 55 2.42 -12.36 13.18
C PHE A 55 3.52 -12.73 14.17
N ARG A 56 3.61 -13.99 14.60
CA ARG A 56 4.72 -14.46 15.44
C ARG A 56 6.09 -14.44 14.75
N ALA A 57 6.11 -14.55 13.42
CA ALA A 57 7.35 -14.47 12.63
C ALA A 57 7.80 -13.03 12.38
N VAL A 58 6.86 -12.07 12.30
CA VAL A 58 7.16 -10.69 11.84
C VAL A 58 7.11 -9.64 12.94
N LEU A 59 6.47 -9.92 14.09
CA LEU A 59 6.33 -8.99 15.21
C LEU A 59 6.89 -9.61 16.50
N THR A 60 7.36 -8.75 17.39
CA THR A 60 7.71 -9.11 18.77
C THR A 60 6.68 -8.51 19.74
N GLU A 61 6.45 -9.17 20.88
CA GLU A 61 5.58 -8.65 21.94
C GLU A 61 6.00 -7.23 22.34
N GLY A 62 5.04 -6.34 22.51
CA GLY A 62 5.30 -4.94 22.81
C GLY A 62 5.74 -4.09 21.61
N GLN A 63 5.80 -4.65 20.37
CA GLN A 63 6.09 -3.87 19.18
C GLN A 63 5.12 -2.69 19.06
N SER A 64 5.64 -1.47 18.97
CA SER A 64 4.80 -0.28 18.79
C SER A 64 4.01 -0.34 17.47
N ILE A 65 2.78 0.12 17.49
CA ILE A 65 1.92 0.18 16.29
C ILE A 65 2.43 1.29 15.35
N VAL A 66 2.59 0.95 14.07
CA VAL A 66 2.93 1.91 13.02
C VAL A 66 1.74 2.83 12.76
N ARG A 67 1.97 4.15 12.77
CA ARG A 67 0.97 5.18 12.44
C ARG A 67 1.20 5.84 11.10
N ALA A 68 2.44 5.92 10.68
CA ALA A 68 2.78 6.33 9.32
C ALA A 68 4.11 5.69 8.90
N VAL A 69 4.29 5.56 7.60
CA VAL A 69 5.55 5.06 7.03
C VAL A 69 5.91 5.86 5.78
N THR A 70 7.21 6.08 5.60
CA THR A 70 7.78 6.55 4.34
C THR A 70 8.61 5.45 3.74
N ILE A 71 8.35 5.12 2.47
CA ILE A 71 8.99 4.03 1.73
C ILE A 71 9.62 4.63 0.48
N ASP A 72 10.94 4.62 0.36
CA ASP A 72 11.64 4.91 -0.88
C ASP A 72 11.89 3.60 -1.64
N MET A 73 11.62 3.59 -2.93
CA MET A 73 11.79 2.42 -3.79
C MET A 73 12.51 2.78 -5.09
N ALA A 74 13.23 1.81 -5.62
CA ALA A 74 13.71 1.80 -6.99
C ALA A 74 13.29 0.49 -7.67
N GLY A 75 13.14 0.51 -8.98
CA GLY A 75 12.72 -0.68 -9.71
C GLY A 75 12.42 -0.42 -11.17
N THR A 76 11.59 -1.28 -11.73
CA THR A 76 11.15 -1.18 -13.14
C THR A 76 9.64 -1.33 -13.25
N ILE A 77 9.06 -0.63 -14.21
CA ILE A 77 7.64 -0.71 -14.55
C ILE A 77 7.49 -0.95 -16.05
N ASN A 78 6.62 -1.89 -16.41
CA ASN A 78 6.31 -2.16 -17.82
C ASN A 78 5.24 -1.16 -18.29
N MET A 79 5.60 -0.31 -19.23
CA MET A 79 4.73 0.75 -19.76
C MET A 79 3.79 0.27 -20.88
N SER A 80 3.86 -1.02 -21.27
CA SER A 80 3.03 -1.58 -22.34
C SER A 80 2.14 -2.73 -21.83
N ALA A 81 0.87 -2.68 -22.21
CA ALA A 81 -0.06 -3.78 -21.96
C ALA A 81 0.21 -5.01 -22.84
N THR A 82 0.87 -4.85 -24.00
CA THR A 82 1.02 -5.90 -25.03
C THR A 82 2.46 -6.33 -25.29
N ALA A 83 3.44 -5.52 -24.87
CA ALA A 83 4.86 -5.76 -25.13
C ALA A 83 5.71 -5.57 -23.87
N GLU A 84 6.96 -5.96 -23.94
CA GLU A 84 7.97 -5.75 -22.90
C GLU A 84 8.62 -4.37 -23.08
N GLN A 85 8.14 -3.36 -22.32
CA GLN A 85 8.66 -1.99 -22.33
C GLN A 85 8.99 -1.54 -20.90
N TRP A 86 9.93 -2.22 -20.29
CA TRP A 86 10.38 -1.94 -18.94
C TRP A 86 11.16 -0.62 -18.87
N LYS A 87 10.78 0.22 -17.92
CA LYS A 87 11.41 1.52 -17.64
C LYS A 87 11.80 1.60 -16.18
N PRO A 88 13.02 2.07 -15.87
CA PRO A 88 13.43 2.25 -14.50
C PRO A 88 12.67 3.40 -13.85
N PHE A 89 12.36 3.24 -12.56
CA PHE A 89 11.75 4.28 -11.74
C PHE A 89 12.46 4.44 -10.39
N THR A 90 12.25 5.59 -9.78
CA THR A 90 12.43 5.82 -8.35
C THR A 90 11.15 6.43 -7.79
N SER A 91 10.82 6.12 -6.55
CA SER A 91 9.61 6.66 -5.92
C SER A 91 9.80 6.91 -4.43
N MET A 92 8.95 7.78 -3.91
CA MET A 92 8.71 7.95 -2.47
C MET A 92 7.23 7.73 -2.21
N GLN A 93 6.91 6.84 -1.28
CA GLN A 93 5.55 6.61 -0.81
C GLN A 93 5.41 7.07 0.64
N ARG A 94 4.33 7.78 0.91
CA ARG A 94 3.89 8.10 2.27
C ARG A 94 2.59 7.38 2.55
N VAL A 95 2.52 6.74 3.69
CA VAL A 95 1.35 5.98 4.14
C VAL A 95 0.95 6.47 5.52
N VAL A 96 -0.34 6.54 5.76
CA VAL A 96 -0.94 6.63 7.09
C VAL A 96 -1.80 5.40 7.32
N THR A 97 -1.66 4.78 8.48
CA THR A 97 -2.44 3.58 8.84
C THR A 97 -3.68 3.98 9.62
N ALA A 98 -4.71 3.13 9.58
CA ALA A 98 -5.88 3.32 10.40
C ALA A 98 -5.50 3.36 11.89
N SER A 99 -6.17 4.19 12.64
CA SER A 99 -6.19 4.10 14.10
C SER A 99 -7.54 4.61 14.55
N ALA A 100 -8.10 3.98 15.58
CA ALA A 100 -9.22 4.44 16.39
C ALA A 100 -10.00 5.67 15.82
N GLY A 101 -10.63 5.51 14.63
CA GLY A 101 -11.38 6.57 13.94
C GLY A 101 -10.61 7.36 12.86
N ALA A 102 -9.28 7.28 12.80
CA ALA A 102 -8.50 7.86 11.70
C ALA A 102 -8.56 6.97 10.45
N ARG A 103 -8.60 7.58 9.27
CA ARG A 103 -8.67 6.87 7.99
C ARG A 103 -7.28 6.48 7.51
N SER A 104 -7.19 5.30 6.89
CA SER A 104 -6.00 4.89 6.15
C SER A 104 -5.84 5.66 4.86
N GLY A 105 -4.61 5.77 4.39
CA GLY A 105 -4.36 6.33 3.07
C GLY A 105 -2.89 6.29 2.69
N PHE A 106 -2.63 6.55 1.42
CA PHE A 106 -1.27 6.66 0.91
C PHE A 106 -1.17 7.65 -0.25
N MET A 107 0.05 8.10 -0.52
CA MET A 107 0.45 8.73 -1.77
C MET A 107 1.81 8.18 -2.21
N TRP A 108 1.88 7.69 -3.44
CA TRP A 108 3.08 7.20 -4.10
C TRP A 108 3.48 8.18 -5.20
N ASP A 109 4.66 8.80 -5.08
CA ASP A 109 5.19 9.78 -6.02
C ASP A 109 6.42 9.21 -6.74
N ALA A 110 6.30 8.92 -8.04
CA ALA A 110 7.32 8.25 -8.84
C ALA A 110 7.90 9.10 -9.96
N ARG A 111 9.11 8.75 -10.36
CA ARG A 111 9.85 9.29 -11.51
C ARG A 111 10.26 8.15 -12.41
N ILE A 112 9.55 7.97 -13.52
CA ILE A 112 9.82 6.93 -14.52
C ILE A 112 10.73 7.52 -15.60
N ALA A 113 11.89 6.92 -15.81
CA ALA A 113 12.84 7.38 -16.83
C ALA A 113 12.45 6.83 -18.21
N MET A 114 11.99 7.70 -19.11
CA MET A 114 11.58 7.31 -20.47
C MET A 114 12.72 7.35 -21.45
N LEU A 115 13.48 8.45 -21.44
CA LEU A 115 14.66 8.73 -22.28
C LEU A 115 15.67 9.53 -21.44
N PRO A 116 16.94 9.65 -21.86
CA PRO A 116 17.90 10.53 -21.20
C PRO A 116 17.33 11.95 -21.02
N GLY A 117 17.26 12.41 -19.76
CA GLY A 117 16.72 13.73 -19.41
C GLY A 117 15.18 13.83 -19.43
N ILE A 118 14.44 12.83 -19.89
CA ILE A 118 12.97 12.86 -19.94
C ILE A 118 12.40 11.86 -18.93
N LYS A 119 11.70 12.38 -17.92
CA LYS A 119 10.99 11.58 -16.92
C LYS A 119 9.49 11.85 -16.98
N VAL A 120 8.71 10.80 -16.77
CA VAL A 120 7.30 10.90 -16.43
C VAL A 120 7.20 10.91 -14.93
N HIS A 121 6.52 11.92 -14.39
CA HIS A 121 6.13 12.02 -12.99
C HIS A 121 4.77 11.36 -12.84
N VAL A 122 4.63 10.44 -11.90
CA VAL A 122 3.38 9.73 -11.63
C VAL A 122 3.06 9.86 -10.15
N VAL A 123 1.81 10.09 -9.84
CA VAL A 123 1.28 9.96 -8.48
C VAL A 123 0.07 9.06 -8.50
N ASP A 124 0.07 8.09 -7.59
CA ASP A 124 -1.10 7.32 -7.21
C ASP A 124 -1.39 7.63 -5.74
N SER A 125 -2.67 7.74 -5.37
CA SER A 125 -3.03 7.95 -3.98
C SER A 125 -4.43 7.44 -3.65
N TYR A 126 -4.61 7.10 -2.39
CA TYR A 126 -5.90 6.94 -1.73
C TYR A 126 -5.94 7.85 -0.52
N ILE A 127 -6.85 8.82 -0.53
CA ILE A 127 -7.00 9.79 0.56
C ILE A 127 -8.50 10.03 0.82
N ALA A 128 -8.94 9.74 2.03
CA ALA A 128 -10.32 10.02 2.49
C ALA A 128 -11.42 9.51 1.54
N GLY A 129 -11.28 8.28 1.00
CA GLY A 129 -12.26 7.68 0.09
C GLY A 129 -12.14 8.11 -1.36
N THR A 130 -11.09 8.84 -1.72
CA THR A 130 -10.81 9.28 -3.08
C THR A 130 -9.53 8.64 -3.59
N GLY A 131 -9.62 7.92 -4.72
CA GLY A 131 -8.47 7.43 -5.47
C GLY A 131 -8.02 8.47 -6.50
N LEU A 132 -6.72 8.53 -6.78
CA LEU A 132 -6.13 9.40 -7.81
C LEU A 132 -4.98 8.68 -8.48
N VAL A 133 -4.97 8.71 -9.82
CA VAL A 133 -3.80 8.44 -10.67
C VAL A 133 -3.57 9.64 -11.56
N ARG A 134 -2.38 10.22 -11.50
CA ARG A 134 -1.99 11.32 -12.38
C ARG A 134 -0.58 11.11 -12.90
N ALA A 135 -0.40 11.33 -14.20
CA ALA A 135 0.91 11.27 -14.85
C ALA A 135 1.17 12.53 -15.68
N ALA A 136 2.41 13.02 -15.64
CA ALA A 136 2.82 14.19 -16.43
C ALA A 136 4.27 14.05 -16.91
N VAL A 137 4.49 14.25 -18.21
CA VAL A 137 5.83 14.34 -18.79
C VAL A 137 6.52 15.59 -18.25
N LEU A 138 7.74 15.40 -17.70
CA LEU A 138 8.53 16.46 -17.05
C LEU A 138 7.80 17.20 -15.91
N GLY A 139 6.71 16.62 -15.37
CA GLY A 139 5.85 17.29 -14.37
C GLY A 139 5.00 18.44 -14.93
N LEU A 140 4.97 18.63 -16.24
CA LEU A 140 4.33 19.75 -16.94
C LEU A 140 3.13 19.32 -17.78
N PHE A 141 3.36 18.38 -18.68
CA PHE A 141 2.39 17.96 -19.67
C PHE A 141 1.63 16.74 -19.14
N THR A 142 0.42 16.98 -18.67
CA THR A 142 -0.44 15.91 -18.12
C THR A 142 -0.83 14.95 -19.23
N VAL A 143 -0.55 13.66 -19.04
CA VAL A 143 -0.87 12.56 -19.97
C VAL A 143 -1.91 11.61 -19.40
N ALA A 144 -2.12 11.62 -18.08
CA ALA A 144 -3.20 10.94 -17.38
C ALA A 144 -3.61 11.77 -16.16
N ASP A 145 -4.91 11.84 -15.90
CA ASP A 145 -5.48 12.50 -14.71
C ASP A 145 -6.86 11.88 -14.44
N VAL A 146 -6.91 10.90 -13.57
CA VAL A 146 -8.13 10.18 -13.18
C VAL A 146 -8.23 10.22 -11.67
N SER A 147 -9.36 10.68 -11.17
CA SER A 147 -9.63 10.71 -9.73
C SER A 147 -11.11 10.50 -9.45
N GLY A 148 -11.42 9.99 -8.27
CA GLY A 148 -12.80 9.83 -7.83
C GLY A 148 -13.00 8.76 -6.78
N GLY A 149 -14.26 8.54 -6.42
CA GLY A 149 -14.75 7.42 -5.61
C GLY A 149 -14.93 6.14 -6.44
N GLY A 150 -15.84 5.27 -5.99
CA GLY A 150 -16.21 4.05 -6.71
C GLY A 150 -15.03 3.13 -6.99
N ASP A 151 -14.93 2.62 -8.23
CA ASP A 151 -13.90 1.65 -8.63
C ASP A 151 -12.48 2.20 -8.53
N MET A 152 -12.29 3.51 -8.75
CA MET A 152 -10.98 4.16 -8.63
C MET A 152 -10.50 4.12 -7.18
N ALA A 153 -11.31 4.60 -6.24
CA ALA A 153 -11.00 4.57 -4.82
C ALA A 153 -10.83 3.13 -4.31
N ARG A 154 -11.70 2.22 -4.77
CA ARG A 154 -11.62 0.80 -4.44
C ARG A 154 -10.31 0.17 -4.90
N GLY A 155 -9.87 0.46 -6.12
CA GLY A 155 -8.60 -0.04 -6.69
C GLY A 155 -7.37 0.45 -5.92
N GLU A 156 -7.37 1.74 -5.52
CA GLU A 156 -6.27 2.30 -4.74
C GLU A 156 -6.28 1.80 -3.28
N LEU A 157 -7.45 1.62 -2.66
CA LEU A 157 -7.53 1.00 -1.33
C LEU A 157 -7.10 -0.48 -1.35
N MET A 158 -7.36 -1.24 -2.45
CA MET A 158 -6.81 -2.59 -2.63
C MET A 158 -5.28 -2.58 -2.66
N ARG A 159 -4.68 -1.62 -3.37
CA ARG A 159 -3.22 -1.44 -3.39
C ARG A 159 -2.69 -1.15 -2.00
N PHE A 160 -3.27 -0.17 -1.29
CA PHE A 160 -2.91 0.13 0.10
C PHE A 160 -2.91 -1.13 0.96
N PHE A 161 -3.98 -1.94 0.86
CA PHE A 161 -4.15 -3.13 1.70
C PHE A 161 -3.17 -4.25 1.35
N ALA A 162 -2.87 -4.45 0.06
CA ALA A 162 -1.90 -5.45 -0.37
C ALA A 162 -0.44 -5.08 0.01
N GLU A 163 -0.16 -3.80 0.23
CA GLU A 163 1.15 -3.28 0.62
C GLU A 163 1.39 -3.27 2.14
N THR A 164 0.39 -3.64 2.95
CA THR A 164 0.50 -3.68 4.43
C THR A 164 1.60 -4.57 4.99
N PRO A 165 2.11 -5.62 4.32
CA PRO A 165 3.28 -6.37 4.82
C PRO A 165 4.56 -5.53 5.00
N TRP A 166 4.67 -4.35 4.39
CA TRP A 166 5.75 -3.39 4.68
C TRP A 166 5.58 -2.66 6.03
N TYR A 167 4.37 -2.71 6.62
CA TYR A 167 4.02 -2.12 7.92
C TYR A 167 3.03 -3.05 8.65
N PRO A 168 3.48 -4.27 9.06
CA PRO A 168 2.64 -5.42 9.38
C PRO A 168 1.70 -5.20 10.57
N THR A 169 1.99 -4.26 11.45
CA THR A 169 1.05 -3.92 12.54
C THR A 169 -0.30 -3.41 12.02
N ALA A 170 -0.36 -2.87 10.78
CA ALA A 170 -1.62 -2.44 10.16
C ALA A 170 -2.55 -3.61 9.78
N LEU A 171 -2.03 -4.86 9.80
CA LEU A 171 -2.81 -6.08 9.56
C LEU A 171 -3.44 -6.67 10.83
N LEU A 172 -3.15 -6.11 12.00
CA LEU A 172 -3.65 -6.63 13.29
C LEU A 172 -5.16 -6.41 13.43
N PRO A 173 -5.89 -7.32 14.13
CA PRO A 173 -7.29 -7.13 14.45
C PRO A 173 -7.59 -5.82 15.17
N SER A 174 -6.72 -5.41 16.09
CA SER A 174 -6.81 -4.13 16.81
C SER A 174 -6.75 -2.90 15.89
N GLN A 175 -6.32 -3.06 14.62
CA GLN A 175 -6.33 -2.02 13.60
C GLN A 175 -7.54 -2.12 12.64
N GLY A 176 -8.51 -3.00 12.95
CA GLY A 176 -9.75 -3.14 12.19
C GLY A 176 -9.70 -4.16 11.05
N VAL A 177 -8.69 -5.03 11.02
CA VAL A 177 -8.61 -6.12 10.04
C VAL A 177 -9.34 -7.36 10.55
N HIS A 178 -10.22 -7.91 9.73
CA HIS A 178 -10.93 -9.15 10.02
C HIS A 178 -10.36 -10.29 9.19
N TRP A 179 -9.89 -11.34 9.85
CA TRP A 179 -9.30 -12.51 9.23
C TRP A 179 -10.27 -13.70 9.22
N SER A 180 -10.32 -14.43 8.11
CA SER A 180 -11.07 -15.68 7.97
C SER A 180 -10.21 -16.76 7.33
N ALA A 181 -10.36 -18.00 7.80
CA ALA A 181 -9.61 -19.14 7.31
C ALA A 181 -10.04 -19.53 5.89
N VAL A 182 -9.07 -19.89 5.05
CA VAL A 182 -9.28 -20.52 3.76
C VAL A 182 -8.70 -21.94 3.79
N ASP A 183 -7.38 -22.06 4.02
CA ASP A 183 -6.69 -23.35 4.15
C ASP A 183 -5.44 -23.23 5.05
N ALA A 184 -4.54 -24.22 5.01
CA ALA A 184 -3.35 -24.27 5.85
C ALA A 184 -2.30 -23.20 5.51
N THR A 185 -2.35 -22.64 4.29
CA THR A 185 -1.36 -21.72 3.74
C THR A 185 -1.98 -20.40 3.25
N SER A 186 -3.29 -20.23 3.43
CA SER A 186 -3.96 -18.99 3.01
C SER A 186 -5.08 -18.58 3.97
N ALA A 187 -5.33 -17.27 3.99
CA ALA A 187 -6.43 -16.66 4.73
C ALA A 187 -6.94 -15.43 3.98
N GLN A 188 -8.23 -15.14 4.12
CA GLN A 188 -8.80 -13.87 3.67
C GLN A 188 -8.71 -12.84 4.77
N ALA A 189 -8.37 -11.61 4.38
CA ALA A 189 -8.46 -10.45 5.25
C ALA A 189 -9.41 -9.41 4.66
N SER A 190 -10.19 -8.78 5.52
CA SER A 190 -11.14 -7.72 5.13
C SER A 190 -10.89 -6.44 5.92
N ILE A 191 -11.00 -5.30 5.23
CA ILE A 191 -10.98 -3.95 5.82
C ILE A 191 -12.17 -3.15 5.32
N SER A 192 -12.55 -2.14 6.09
CA SER A 192 -13.56 -1.15 5.69
C SER A 192 -13.02 0.27 5.87
N ASP A 193 -13.26 1.13 4.87
CA ASP A 193 -13.02 2.57 4.96
C ASP A 193 -14.23 3.33 4.40
N GLY A 194 -15.02 3.93 5.28
CA GLY A 194 -16.29 4.54 4.93
C GLY A 194 -17.26 3.51 4.31
N ALA A 195 -17.71 3.75 3.10
CA ALA A 195 -18.63 2.86 2.36
C ALA A 195 -17.90 1.73 1.60
N ILE A 196 -16.58 1.70 1.58
CA ILE A 196 -15.80 0.70 0.84
C ILE A 196 -15.40 -0.42 1.79
N THR A 197 -15.82 -1.65 1.49
CA THR A 197 -15.32 -2.87 2.13
C THR A 197 -14.57 -3.70 1.12
N LEU A 198 -13.39 -4.15 1.47
CA LEU A 198 -12.51 -4.98 0.66
C LEU A 198 -12.20 -6.29 1.35
N THR A 199 -12.04 -7.34 0.54
CA THR A 199 -11.48 -8.62 0.99
C THR A 199 -10.37 -9.01 0.02
N LEU A 200 -9.19 -9.33 0.54
CA LEU A 200 -8.06 -9.87 -0.22
C LEU A 200 -7.66 -11.23 0.32
N LEU A 201 -7.11 -12.06 -0.55
CA LEU A 201 -6.55 -13.37 -0.20
C LEU A 201 -5.05 -13.22 0.02
N PHE A 202 -4.58 -13.64 1.19
CA PHE A 202 -3.17 -13.65 1.58
C PHE A 202 -2.67 -15.09 1.58
N HIS A 203 -1.57 -15.33 0.87
CA HIS A 203 -0.85 -16.61 0.86
C HIS A 203 0.40 -16.51 1.72
N PHE A 204 0.72 -17.59 2.41
CA PHE A 204 1.83 -17.69 3.35
C PHE A 204 2.73 -18.83 2.92
N ASN A 205 4.03 -18.56 2.82
CA ASN A 205 5.04 -19.56 2.50
C ASN A 205 5.35 -20.49 3.70
N GLU A 206 6.24 -21.44 3.49
CA GLU A 206 6.64 -22.41 4.52
C GLU A 206 7.26 -21.77 5.77
N MET A 207 7.85 -20.59 5.64
CA MET A 207 8.39 -19.80 6.77
C MET A 207 7.30 -19.02 7.52
N GLY A 208 6.04 -19.11 7.09
CA GLY A 208 4.93 -18.35 7.66
C GLY A 208 4.88 -16.88 7.23
N LEU A 209 5.67 -16.48 6.23
CA LEU A 209 5.70 -15.11 5.71
C LEU A 209 4.70 -14.97 4.56
N ILE A 210 4.09 -13.81 4.41
CA ILE A 210 3.20 -13.52 3.27
C ILE A 210 4.06 -13.46 2.00
N ASP A 211 3.81 -14.33 1.03
CA ASP A 211 4.50 -14.33 -0.26
C ASP A 211 3.67 -13.73 -1.39
N SER A 212 2.34 -13.75 -1.27
CA SER A 212 1.48 -13.03 -2.21
C SER A 212 0.17 -12.55 -1.57
N VAL A 213 -0.39 -11.51 -2.19
CA VAL A 213 -1.70 -10.95 -1.84
C VAL A 213 -2.49 -10.77 -3.12
N ARG A 214 -3.70 -11.35 -3.17
CA ARG A 214 -4.53 -11.41 -4.37
C ARG A 214 -5.89 -10.76 -4.20
N ALA A 215 -6.27 -9.96 -5.19
CA ALA A 215 -7.62 -9.47 -5.40
C ALA A 215 -8.24 -10.19 -6.59
N GLU A 216 -9.42 -10.81 -6.42
CA GLU A 216 -10.11 -11.50 -7.50
C GLU A 216 -10.76 -10.55 -8.51
N ALA A 217 -11.03 -9.31 -8.10
CA ALA A 217 -11.71 -8.31 -8.92
C ALA A 217 -11.15 -6.92 -8.64
N ARG A 218 -10.17 -6.48 -9.45
CA ARG A 218 -9.62 -5.13 -9.45
C ARG A 218 -9.87 -4.45 -10.78
N GLY A 219 -10.36 -3.20 -10.74
CA GLY A 219 -10.47 -2.35 -11.93
C GLY A 219 -9.09 -1.93 -12.44
N GLY A 220 -8.85 -2.14 -13.73
CA GLY A 220 -7.65 -1.68 -14.42
C GLY A 220 -8.02 -1.03 -15.75
N MET A 221 -7.37 0.10 -16.07
CA MET A 221 -7.59 0.78 -17.35
C MET A 221 -6.94 0.01 -18.50
N VAL A 222 -7.71 -0.27 -19.54
CA VAL A 222 -7.22 -0.81 -20.81
C VAL A 222 -7.75 0.10 -21.92
N GLY A 223 -6.88 0.94 -22.45
CA GLY A 223 -7.30 2.02 -23.34
C GLY A 223 -8.16 3.05 -22.58
N LYS A 224 -9.44 3.15 -22.96
CA LYS A 224 -10.43 4.05 -22.32
C LYS A 224 -11.42 3.32 -21.42
N GLU A 225 -11.33 2.00 -21.31
CA GLU A 225 -12.27 1.17 -20.57
C GLU A 225 -11.66 0.66 -19.27
N THR A 226 -12.47 0.57 -18.22
CA THR A 226 -12.10 -0.13 -16.99
C THR A 226 -12.48 -1.59 -17.12
N LEU A 227 -11.50 -2.49 -17.09
CA LEU A 227 -11.72 -3.93 -17.06
C LEU A 227 -11.46 -4.47 -15.66
N ILE A 228 -12.41 -5.27 -15.17
CA ILE A 228 -12.29 -5.97 -13.89
C ILE A 228 -11.52 -7.27 -14.12
N ARG A 229 -10.42 -7.46 -13.41
CA ARG A 229 -9.53 -8.63 -13.54
C ARG A 229 -8.92 -9.02 -12.22
N PRO A 230 -8.54 -10.29 -12.02
CA PRO A 230 -7.72 -10.66 -10.89
C PRO A 230 -6.35 -9.97 -10.96
N TRP A 231 -5.86 -9.58 -9.79
CA TRP A 231 -4.61 -8.86 -9.60
C TRP A 231 -3.86 -9.41 -8.39
N GLU A 232 -2.54 -9.46 -8.47
CA GLU A 232 -1.70 -10.06 -7.44
C GLU A 232 -0.44 -9.23 -7.18
N CYS A 233 -0.08 -9.09 -5.92
CA CYS A 233 1.23 -8.63 -5.46
C CYS A 233 2.04 -9.81 -4.97
N GLY A 234 3.28 -9.95 -5.43
CA GLY A 234 4.27 -10.86 -4.84
C GLY A 234 5.21 -10.11 -3.91
N LEU A 235 5.64 -10.75 -2.82
CA LEU A 235 6.48 -10.18 -1.77
C LEU A 235 7.62 -11.14 -1.44
N SER A 236 8.85 -10.64 -1.35
CA SER A 236 10.04 -11.45 -1.10
C SER A 236 11.16 -10.66 -0.40
N ASP A 237 12.29 -11.35 -0.16
CA ASP A 237 13.50 -10.77 0.41
C ASP A 237 13.25 -10.14 1.80
N TYR A 238 12.60 -10.89 2.68
CA TYR A 238 12.26 -10.43 4.01
C TYR A 238 13.49 -10.13 4.86
N GLN A 239 13.49 -8.96 5.51
CA GLN A 239 14.58 -8.50 6.37
C GLN A 239 14.02 -7.83 7.63
N VAL A 240 14.81 -7.84 8.71
CA VAL A 240 14.45 -7.11 9.93
C VAL A 240 14.66 -5.62 9.73
N ARG A 241 13.63 -4.82 10.03
CA ARG A 241 13.63 -3.36 10.04
C ARG A 241 12.88 -2.86 11.28
N ASP A 242 13.56 -2.10 12.12
CA ASP A 242 12.96 -1.51 13.34
C ASP A 242 12.17 -2.52 14.19
N GLY A 243 12.71 -3.74 14.34
CA GLY A 243 12.11 -4.81 15.13
C GLY A 243 11.05 -5.66 14.42
N MET A 244 10.66 -5.31 13.20
CA MET A 244 9.71 -6.06 12.38
C MET A 244 10.41 -6.76 11.22
N THR A 245 9.93 -7.95 10.85
CA THR A 245 10.39 -8.66 9.63
C THR A 245 9.48 -8.28 8.47
N VAL A 246 10.04 -7.57 7.47
CA VAL A 246 9.28 -6.99 6.36
C VAL A 246 9.91 -7.33 5.01
N PRO A 247 9.11 -7.44 3.92
CA PRO A 247 9.65 -7.71 2.59
C PRO A 247 10.43 -6.49 2.07
N ILE A 248 11.49 -6.74 1.32
CA ILE A 248 12.28 -5.69 0.66
C ILE A 248 11.98 -5.62 -0.84
N SER A 249 11.50 -6.71 -1.43
CA SER A 249 11.11 -6.78 -2.83
C SER A 249 9.61 -7.00 -2.98
N GLY A 250 9.04 -6.34 -3.98
CA GLY A 250 7.63 -6.48 -4.34
C GLY A 250 7.41 -6.49 -5.84
N THR A 251 6.42 -7.26 -6.28
CA THR A 251 5.96 -7.30 -7.66
C THR A 251 4.47 -7.03 -7.74
N ALA A 252 3.97 -6.60 -8.90
CA ALA A 252 2.53 -6.56 -9.16
C ALA A 252 2.24 -7.09 -10.57
N ALA A 253 1.17 -7.87 -10.67
CA ALA A 253 0.77 -8.55 -11.89
C ALA A 253 -0.75 -8.53 -12.09
N TRP A 254 -1.18 -8.46 -13.33
CA TRP A 254 -2.53 -8.85 -13.74
C TRP A 254 -2.55 -10.37 -13.99
N VAL A 255 -3.52 -11.07 -13.39
CA VAL A 255 -3.67 -12.51 -13.61
C VAL A 255 -4.60 -12.71 -14.82
N LEU A 256 -4.00 -13.12 -15.93
CA LEU A 256 -4.69 -13.33 -17.20
C LEU A 256 -4.90 -14.83 -17.44
N PRO A 257 -5.76 -15.24 -18.41
CA PRO A 257 -5.94 -16.68 -18.74
C PRO A 257 -4.66 -17.43 -19.09
N GLY A 258 -3.65 -16.70 -19.64
CA GLY A 258 -2.32 -17.25 -19.95
C GLY A 258 -1.32 -17.21 -18.78
N GLY A 259 -1.74 -16.83 -17.59
CA GLY A 259 -0.90 -16.70 -16.41
C GLY A 259 -0.68 -15.23 -15.98
N PRO A 260 0.08 -15.00 -14.90
CA PRO A 260 0.35 -13.67 -14.39
C PRO A 260 1.20 -12.85 -15.37
N LYS A 261 0.77 -11.64 -15.64
CA LYS A 261 1.51 -10.64 -16.41
C LYS A 261 2.02 -9.57 -15.48
N THR A 262 3.26 -9.72 -15.05
CA THR A 262 3.93 -8.76 -14.17
C THR A 262 4.17 -7.45 -14.91
N TYR A 263 3.87 -6.32 -14.25
CA TYR A 263 4.10 -4.99 -14.79
C TYR A 263 4.93 -4.10 -13.85
N PHE A 264 5.21 -4.55 -12.63
CA PHE A 264 5.96 -3.80 -11.63
C PHE A 264 6.93 -4.72 -10.89
N HIS A 265 8.18 -4.27 -10.76
CA HIS A 265 9.18 -4.81 -9.85
C HIS A 265 9.74 -3.64 -9.04
N GLY A 266 9.64 -3.71 -7.72
CA GLY A 266 10.15 -2.68 -6.82
C GLY A 266 11.02 -3.26 -5.71
N THR A 267 12.08 -2.55 -5.36
CA THR A 267 12.93 -2.85 -4.21
C THR A 267 12.91 -1.65 -3.26
N VAL A 268 12.65 -1.90 -2.00
CA VAL A 268 12.70 -0.89 -0.94
C VAL A 268 14.15 -0.49 -0.70
N THR A 269 14.45 0.79 -0.89
CA THR A 269 15.79 1.36 -0.67
C THR A 269 15.90 2.05 0.68
N LYS A 270 14.78 2.55 1.20
CA LYS A 270 14.69 3.16 2.54
C LYS A 270 13.30 2.95 3.10
N LEU A 271 13.23 2.69 4.40
CA LEU A 271 12.01 2.52 5.16
C LEU A 271 12.12 3.32 6.46
N SER A 272 11.10 4.11 6.80
CA SER A 272 11.08 4.92 8.02
C SER A 272 9.68 4.94 8.60
N TYR A 273 9.55 4.58 9.87
CA TYR A 273 8.27 4.50 10.58
C TYR A 273 8.04 5.67 11.53
N GLN A 274 6.77 6.02 11.70
CA GLN A 274 6.27 6.82 12.82
C GLN A 274 5.37 5.92 13.66
N TRP A 275 5.63 5.86 14.93
CA TRP A 275 4.96 4.97 15.87
C TRP A 275 3.79 5.64 16.58
N ALA A 276 2.90 4.83 17.12
CA ALA A 276 1.92 5.32 18.09
C ALA A 276 2.64 5.95 19.29
N PRO A 277 2.15 7.09 19.81
CA PRO A 277 2.70 7.64 21.03
C PRO A 277 2.47 6.66 22.19
N PRO A 278 3.38 6.60 23.16
CA PRO A 278 3.15 5.81 24.38
C PRO A 278 1.86 6.28 25.09
N ASN A 279 1.15 5.35 25.71
CA ASN A 279 -0.05 5.67 26.48
C ASN A 279 0.29 6.70 27.57
N GLY A 280 -0.38 7.85 27.57
CA GLY A 280 -0.23 8.89 28.63
C GLY A 280 0.48 10.18 28.23
N THR A 281 0.86 10.37 26.97
CA THR A 281 1.32 11.66 26.44
C THR A 281 0.28 12.23 25.48
N ALA A 282 -0.72 12.90 26.01
CA ALA A 282 -1.63 13.80 25.30
C ALA A 282 -1.21 15.24 25.52
#